data_a59bf3b0e0319fc2dcd263797c002f5a
#
_entry.id   a59bf3b0e0319fc2dcd263797c002f5a
#
_cell.length_a   1.000
_cell.length_b   1.000
_cell.length_c   1.000
_cell.angle_alpha   90.00
_cell.angle_beta   90.00
_cell.angle_gamma   90.00
#
_symmetry.space_group_name_H-M   'P 1'
#
loop_
_entity.id
_entity.type
_entity.pdbx_description
1 polymer ?
#
loop_
_entity_poly.entity_id
_entity_poly.type
_entity_poly.pdbx_seq_one_letter_code
_entity_poly.pdbx_strand_id
1 'polypeptide(L)'
;MQSLGQKVIVTGAAGFIGGALSCKLVENGFEVMGIDNLNNYYDQKLKESRINLIDNLAKKLSLKWSFKKIGIENNDELLPIFESFRPKIVVNLAAQAGVRYSLENPNAYITSNIVGFTNLLELSSKFEVKNFIYASSSSVYGGNKKLPFVESDPVDHPVSLYAATKKANEITAHCYSHLYKLPCTGLRFFTVYGPWGRPDMAPMIFAKSILDEQPINIFNYGNMQRDFTF
;
A
#
# COMPACT_ATOMS: atom_id res chain seq x y z
N MET A 1 -7.04 -22.01 12.07
CA MET A 1 -5.84 -22.30 12.87
C MET A 1 -4.71 -22.90 12.02
N GLN A 2 -4.15 -22.18 11.04
CA GLN A 2 -3.01 -22.65 10.24
C GLN A 2 -2.08 -21.51 9.80
N SER A 3 -2.05 -20.41 10.57
CA SER A 3 -1.23 -19.24 10.24
C SER A 3 0.18 -19.23 10.86
N LEU A 4 0.42 -20.06 11.88
CA LEU A 4 1.71 -20.12 12.57
C LEU A 4 2.84 -20.44 11.61
N GLY A 5 3.77 -19.49 11.44
CA GLY A 5 4.95 -19.63 10.60
C GLY A 5 4.75 -19.46 9.10
N GLN A 6 3.53 -19.10 8.61
CA GLN A 6 3.39 -18.73 7.21
C GLN A 6 4.18 -17.45 6.89
N LYS A 7 4.91 -17.48 5.78
CA LYS A 7 5.78 -16.40 5.35
C LYS A 7 5.03 -15.38 4.50
N VAL A 8 5.04 -14.13 4.94
CA VAL A 8 4.34 -13.01 4.29
C VAL A 8 5.33 -11.89 3.99
N ILE A 9 5.36 -11.44 2.74
CA ILE A 9 6.00 -10.17 2.39
C ILE A 9 4.93 -9.07 2.44
N VAL A 10 5.24 -7.97 3.15
CA VAL A 10 4.45 -6.74 3.14
C VAL A 10 5.32 -5.63 2.56
N THR A 11 4.97 -5.13 1.38
CA THR A 11 5.64 -3.95 0.82
C THR A 11 4.92 -2.68 1.26
N GLY A 12 5.63 -1.56 1.35
CA GLY A 12 5.11 -0.36 1.99
C GLY A 12 4.96 -0.52 3.51
N ALA A 13 5.78 -1.39 4.11
CA ALA A 13 5.71 -1.76 5.53
C ALA A 13 5.99 -0.59 6.49
N ALA A 14 6.72 0.43 6.06
CA ALA A 14 6.92 1.67 6.82
C ALA A 14 5.78 2.69 6.61
N GLY A 15 4.82 2.38 5.73
CA GLY A 15 3.63 3.18 5.49
C GLY A 15 2.59 3.03 6.60
N PHE A 16 1.51 3.82 6.50
CA PHE A 16 0.41 3.82 7.48
C PHE A 16 -0.27 2.44 7.56
N ILE A 17 -0.84 1.98 6.45
CA ILE A 17 -1.57 0.70 6.41
C ILE A 17 -0.60 -0.48 6.53
N GLY A 18 0.56 -0.41 5.85
CA GLY A 18 1.56 -1.47 5.88
C GLY A 18 2.15 -1.71 7.27
N GLY A 19 2.40 -0.65 8.04
CA GLY A 19 2.87 -0.75 9.42
C GLY A 19 1.83 -1.41 10.34
N ALA A 20 0.58 -0.95 10.27
CA ALA A 20 -0.51 -1.52 11.05
C ALA A 20 -0.76 -3.01 10.71
N LEU A 21 -0.77 -3.34 9.41
CA LEU A 21 -0.91 -4.73 8.96
C LEU A 21 0.26 -5.60 9.43
N SER A 22 1.50 -5.10 9.32
CA SER A 22 2.69 -5.84 9.75
C SER A 22 2.64 -6.15 11.25
N CYS A 23 2.26 -5.18 12.10
CA CYS A 23 2.02 -5.44 13.52
C CYS A 23 0.99 -6.56 13.71
N LYS A 24 -0.14 -6.47 13.01
CA LYS A 24 -1.23 -7.44 13.16
C LYS A 24 -0.86 -8.84 12.69
N LEU A 25 -0.11 -8.95 11.60
CA LEU A 25 0.40 -10.24 11.11
C LEU A 25 1.40 -10.86 12.08
N VAL A 26 2.34 -10.06 12.61
CA VAL A 26 3.29 -10.51 13.65
C VAL A 26 2.55 -11.00 14.89
N GLU A 27 1.59 -10.23 15.42
CA GLU A 27 0.76 -10.65 16.57
C GLU A 27 0.05 -11.98 16.35
N ASN A 28 -0.32 -12.28 15.11
CA ASN A 28 -0.99 -13.54 14.75
C ASN A 28 -0.02 -14.68 14.36
N GLY A 29 1.28 -14.51 14.61
CA GLY A 29 2.29 -15.56 14.47
C GLY A 29 2.74 -15.83 13.03
N PHE A 30 2.51 -14.91 12.09
CA PHE A 30 3.12 -14.99 10.77
C PHE A 30 4.61 -14.64 10.83
N GLU A 31 5.41 -15.23 9.97
CA GLU A 31 6.77 -14.79 9.70
C GLU A 31 6.70 -13.67 8.65
N VAL A 32 6.97 -12.42 9.07
CA VAL A 32 6.75 -11.24 8.22
C VAL A 32 8.06 -10.62 7.79
N MET A 33 8.19 -10.36 6.50
CA MET A 33 9.24 -9.53 5.93
C MET A 33 8.63 -8.23 5.40
N GLY A 34 8.99 -7.11 6.00
CA GLY A 34 8.63 -5.78 5.53
C GLY A 34 9.63 -5.26 4.51
N ILE A 35 9.12 -4.63 3.45
CA ILE A 35 9.91 -3.95 2.41
C ILE A 35 9.39 -2.54 2.26
N ASP A 36 10.29 -1.54 2.28
CA ASP A 36 9.98 -0.14 2.02
C ASP A 36 11.25 0.60 1.60
N ASN A 37 11.17 1.57 0.71
CA ASN A 37 12.33 2.36 0.30
C ASN A 37 12.61 3.56 1.23
N LEU A 38 11.72 3.82 2.19
CA LEU A 38 11.79 4.97 3.10
C LEU A 38 11.95 6.30 2.35
N ASN A 39 11.24 6.49 1.22
CA ASN A 39 11.34 7.71 0.44
C ASN A 39 10.98 8.96 1.27
N ASN A 40 11.37 10.13 0.78
CA ASN A 40 11.21 11.42 1.46
C ASN A 40 9.90 12.15 1.12
N TYR A 41 8.87 11.43 0.65
CA TYR A 41 7.56 12.02 0.33
C TYR A 41 6.92 12.73 1.53
N TYR A 42 7.16 12.20 2.73
CA TYR A 42 6.90 12.85 4.01
C TYR A 42 7.99 12.46 5.03
N ASP A 43 7.94 13.01 6.24
CA ASP A 43 8.99 12.83 7.25
C ASP A 43 9.36 11.35 7.44
N GLN A 44 10.62 11.03 7.14
CA GLN A 44 11.18 9.69 7.26
C GLN A 44 11.19 9.19 8.70
N LYS A 45 11.32 10.08 9.70
CA LYS A 45 11.27 9.69 11.12
C LYS A 45 9.95 9.02 11.50
N LEU A 46 8.85 9.44 10.86
CA LEU A 46 7.56 8.78 11.06
C LEU A 46 7.57 7.34 10.53
N LYS A 47 8.22 7.11 9.38
CA LYS A 47 8.38 5.78 8.81
C LYS A 47 9.27 4.89 9.68
N GLU A 48 10.39 5.41 10.13
CA GLU A 48 11.32 4.72 11.05
C GLU A 48 10.64 4.38 12.38
N SER A 49 9.84 5.30 12.91
CA SER A 49 9.08 5.05 14.16
C SER A 49 8.08 3.91 14.02
N ARG A 50 7.42 3.76 12.86
CA ARG A 50 6.54 2.61 12.58
C ARG A 50 7.32 1.30 12.52
N ILE A 51 8.50 1.28 11.89
CA ILE A 51 9.38 0.10 11.87
C ILE A 51 9.81 -0.27 13.29
N ASN A 52 10.28 0.71 14.07
CA ASN A 52 10.67 0.50 15.47
C ASN A 52 9.52 -0.08 16.32
N LEU A 53 8.29 0.35 16.06
CA LEU A 53 7.11 -0.21 16.73
C LEU A 53 6.95 -1.71 16.44
N ILE A 54 7.11 -2.12 15.17
CA ILE A 54 7.01 -3.53 14.77
C ILE A 54 8.18 -4.33 15.34
N ASP A 55 9.41 -3.77 15.29
CA ASP A 55 10.61 -4.41 15.87
C ASP A 55 10.43 -4.69 17.36
N ASN A 56 9.95 -3.70 18.13
CA ASN A 56 9.71 -3.85 19.56
C ASN A 56 8.62 -4.87 19.87
N LEU A 57 7.54 -4.87 19.08
CA LEU A 57 6.46 -5.84 19.19
C LEU A 57 6.96 -7.26 18.94
N ALA A 58 7.70 -7.48 17.84
CA ALA A 58 8.24 -8.78 17.48
C ALA A 58 9.22 -9.31 18.54
N LYS A 59 10.10 -8.45 19.06
CA LYS A 59 11.03 -8.79 20.16
C LYS A 59 10.25 -9.17 21.43
N LYS A 60 9.26 -8.36 21.81
CA LYS A 60 8.45 -8.62 23.01
C LYS A 60 7.71 -9.95 22.94
N LEU A 61 7.24 -10.33 21.77
CA LEU A 61 6.47 -11.56 21.55
C LEU A 61 7.36 -12.75 21.11
N SER A 62 8.67 -12.55 20.92
CA SER A 62 9.60 -13.54 20.37
C SER A 62 9.13 -14.10 19.02
N LEU A 63 8.59 -13.24 18.15
CA LEU A 63 8.04 -13.58 16.84
C LEU A 63 8.97 -13.11 15.70
N LYS A 64 8.80 -13.71 14.53
CA LYS A 64 9.68 -13.48 13.38
C LYS A 64 9.22 -12.26 12.55
N TRP A 65 10.06 -11.25 12.57
CA TRP A 65 9.94 -10.06 11.74
C TRP A 65 11.33 -9.68 11.20
N SER A 66 11.37 -9.21 9.97
CA SER A 66 12.57 -8.62 9.37
C SER A 66 12.18 -7.48 8.44
N PHE A 67 13.08 -6.52 8.26
CA PHE A 67 12.87 -5.37 7.40
C PHE A 67 13.99 -5.22 6.37
N LYS A 68 13.63 -4.86 5.13
CA LYS A 68 14.55 -4.52 4.05
C LYS A 68 14.23 -3.14 3.48
N LYS A 69 15.24 -2.26 3.48
CA LYS A 69 15.13 -0.94 2.85
C LYS A 69 15.42 -1.06 1.37
N ILE A 70 14.40 -1.32 0.56
CA ILE A 70 14.51 -1.58 -0.89
C ILE A 70 13.29 -0.97 -1.58
N GLY A 71 13.50 -0.41 -2.79
CA GLY A 71 12.42 -0.02 -3.69
C GLY A 71 11.89 -1.23 -4.46
N ILE A 72 10.58 -1.34 -4.61
CA ILE A 72 9.97 -2.45 -5.35
C ILE A 72 10.25 -2.41 -6.86
N GLU A 73 10.74 -1.29 -7.36
CA GLU A 73 11.21 -1.11 -8.74
C GLU A 73 12.56 -1.81 -8.98
N ASN A 74 13.32 -2.13 -7.94
CA ASN A 74 14.62 -2.78 -8.04
C ASN A 74 14.50 -4.31 -8.01
N ASN A 75 14.34 -4.91 -9.18
CA ASN A 75 14.16 -6.36 -9.30
C ASN A 75 15.40 -7.16 -8.86
N ASP A 76 16.60 -6.61 -9.06
CA ASP A 76 17.86 -7.29 -8.68
C ASP A 76 18.00 -7.45 -7.17
N GLU A 77 17.43 -6.53 -6.39
CA GLU A 77 17.39 -6.63 -4.94
C GLU A 77 16.21 -7.46 -4.43
N LEU A 78 15.09 -7.48 -5.16
CA LEU A 78 13.92 -8.26 -4.78
C LEU A 78 14.08 -9.76 -5.01
N LEU A 79 14.71 -10.15 -6.12
CA LEU A 79 14.88 -11.56 -6.50
C LEU A 79 15.55 -12.40 -5.40
N PRO A 80 16.71 -12.02 -4.84
CA PRO A 80 17.34 -12.76 -3.73
C PRO A 80 16.46 -12.90 -2.49
N ILE A 81 15.60 -11.92 -2.23
CA ILE A 81 14.63 -11.97 -1.13
C ILE A 81 13.61 -13.08 -1.38
N PHE A 82 13.01 -13.11 -2.57
CA PHE A 82 12.05 -14.16 -2.92
C PHE A 82 12.69 -15.55 -2.91
N GLU A 83 13.93 -15.67 -3.38
CA GLU A 83 14.70 -16.91 -3.37
C GLU A 83 14.93 -17.46 -1.96
N SER A 84 15.37 -16.60 -1.05
CA SER A 84 15.73 -17.00 0.33
C SER A 84 14.50 -17.09 1.24
N PHE A 85 13.60 -16.12 1.17
CA PHE A 85 12.45 -16.04 2.06
C PHE A 85 11.31 -16.98 1.63
N ARG A 86 11.09 -17.18 0.31
CA ARG A 86 10.01 -18.05 -0.22
C ARG A 86 8.63 -17.69 0.35
N PRO A 87 8.12 -16.48 0.09
CA PRO A 87 6.84 -16.05 0.63
C PRO A 87 5.69 -16.93 0.15
N LYS A 88 4.69 -17.14 1.00
CA LYS A 88 3.42 -17.77 0.63
C LYS A 88 2.35 -16.74 0.29
N ILE A 89 2.48 -15.54 0.85
CA ILE A 89 1.57 -14.42 0.64
C ILE A 89 2.41 -13.18 0.38
N VAL A 90 2.00 -12.38 -0.60
CA VAL A 90 2.56 -11.05 -0.84
C VAL A 90 1.45 -10.03 -0.70
N VAL A 91 1.66 -9.02 0.14
CA VAL A 91 0.74 -7.89 0.31
C VAL A 91 1.43 -6.63 -0.18
N ASN A 92 1.05 -6.17 -1.36
CA ASN A 92 1.62 -4.96 -1.96
C ASN A 92 0.85 -3.72 -1.55
N LEU A 93 1.40 -2.98 -0.59
CA LEU A 93 0.92 -1.66 -0.16
C LEU A 93 1.92 -0.55 -0.52
N ALA A 94 3.10 -0.89 -1.04
CA ALA A 94 4.04 0.07 -1.59
C ALA A 94 3.46 0.72 -2.84
N ALA A 95 3.43 2.02 -2.84
CA ALA A 95 3.02 2.85 -3.97
C ALA A 95 3.43 4.29 -3.75
N GLN A 96 3.66 5.03 -4.82
CA GLN A 96 3.56 6.48 -4.74
C GLN A 96 2.07 6.83 -4.68
N ALA A 97 1.66 7.44 -3.56
CA ALA A 97 0.28 7.83 -3.29
C ALA A 97 0.10 9.35 -3.40
N GLY A 98 -1.16 9.80 -3.42
CA GLY A 98 -1.50 11.22 -3.51
C GLY A 98 -1.88 11.63 -4.93
N VAL A 99 -3.14 12.05 -5.13
CA VAL A 99 -3.65 12.45 -6.46
C VAL A 99 -2.94 13.72 -6.96
N ARG A 100 -2.74 14.71 -6.08
CA ARG A 100 -2.14 16.00 -6.46
C ARG A 100 -0.66 15.87 -6.82
N TYR A 101 0.10 15.15 -6.03
CA TYR A 101 1.53 14.95 -6.28
C TYR A 101 1.81 14.23 -7.61
N SER A 102 0.84 13.50 -8.17
CA SER A 102 1.00 12.89 -9.51
C SER A 102 1.10 13.90 -10.65
N LEU A 103 0.71 15.16 -10.42
CA LEU A 103 0.89 16.27 -11.37
C LEU A 103 2.30 16.86 -11.28
N GLU A 104 2.93 16.78 -10.11
CA GLU A 104 4.25 17.36 -9.83
C GLU A 104 5.37 16.38 -10.19
N ASN A 105 5.20 15.10 -9.87
CA ASN A 105 6.21 14.06 -10.10
C ASN A 105 5.58 12.79 -10.71
N PRO A 106 5.20 12.80 -11.99
CA PRO A 106 4.57 11.65 -12.66
C PRO A 106 5.48 10.41 -12.71
N ASN A 107 6.79 10.59 -12.85
CA ASN A 107 7.73 9.47 -12.95
C ASN A 107 7.76 8.60 -11.69
N ALA A 108 7.59 9.17 -10.50
CA ALA A 108 7.52 8.40 -9.27
C ALA A 108 6.34 7.40 -9.28
N TYR A 109 5.23 7.78 -9.94
CA TYR A 109 4.05 6.91 -10.08
C TYR A 109 4.29 5.78 -11.09
N ILE A 110 4.94 6.07 -12.20
CA ILE A 110 5.28 5.03 -13.18
C ILE A 110 6.27 4.03 -12.58
N THR A 111 7.34 4.54 -11.98
CA THR A 111 8.40 3.71 -11.39
C THR A 111 7.85 2.82 -10.27
N SER A 112 7.16 3.39 -9.31
CA SER A 112 6.68 2.63 -8.14
C SER A 112 5.41 1.81 -8.46
N ASN A 113 4.39 2.46 -9.09
CA ASN A 113 3.08 1.84 -9.22
C ASN A 113 2.95 0.92 -10.44
N ILE A 114 3.76 1.11 -11.47
CA ILE A 114 3.73 0.26 -12.67
C ILE A 114 4.92 -0.70 -12.66
N VAL A 115 6.14 -0.19 -12.72
CA VAL A 115 7.34 -1.05 -12.79
C VAL A 115 7.45 -1.92 -11.53
N GLY A 116 7.42 -1.30 -10.35
CA GLY A 116 7.53 -2.04 -9.08
C GLY A 116 6.39 -3.03 -8.86
N PHE A 117 5.16 -2.67 -9.24
CA PHE A 117 4.01 -3.59 -9.16
C PHE A 117 4.20 -4.80 -10.08
N THR A 118 4.67 -4.60 -11.32
CA THR A 118 4.91 -5.68 -12.27
C THR A 118 6.03 -6.60 -11.80
N ASN A 119 7.12 -6.07 -11.23
CA ASN A 119 8.19 -6.87 -10.63
C ASN A 119 7.64 -7.83 -9.55
N LEU A 120 6.77 -7.31 -8.67
CA LEU A 120 6.18 -8.13 -7.61
C LEU A 120 5.23 -9.21 -8.16
N LEU A 121 4.44 -8.91 -9.19
CA LEU A 121 3.60 -9.92 -9.86
C LEU A 121 4.45 -11.01 -10.51
N GLU A 122 5.51 -10.62 -11.23
CA GLU A 122 6.42 -11.55 -11.89
C GLU A 122 7.08 -12.49 -10.88
N LEU A 123 7.65 -11.94 -9.82
CA LEU A 123 8.26 -12.73 -8.75
C LEU A 123 7.23 -13.59 -8.02
N SER A 124 6.03 -13.06 -7.78
CA SER A 124 4.96 -13.84 -7.13
C SER A 124 4.52 -15.01 -7.97
N SER A 125 4.44 -14.85 -9.28
CA SER A 125 4.16 -15.93 -10.22
C SER A 125 5.30 -16.96 -10.26
N LYS A 126 6.55 -16.50 -10.43
CA LYS A 126 7.76 -17.35 -10.50
C LYS A 126 7.95 -18.20 -9.25
N PHE A 127 7.63 -17.66 -8.07
CA PHE A 127 7.79 -18.36 -6.78
C PHE A 127 6.51 -19.01 -6.24
N GLU A 128 5.48 -19.13 -7.08
CA GLU A 128 4.22 -19.82 -6.77
C GLU A 128 3.57 -19.34 -5.47
N VAL A 129 3.50 -17.98 -5.33
CA VAL A 129 2.83 -17.32 -4.22
C VAL A 129 1.35 -17.73 -4.22
N LYS A 130 0.83 -18.10 -3.08
CA LYS A 130 -0.56 -18.59 -2.95
C LYS A 130 -1.60 -17.50 -3.00
N ASN A 131 -1.23 -16.26 -2.67
CA ASN A 131 -2.13 -15.10 -2.74
C ASN A 131 -1.33 -13.82 -2.87
N PHE A 132 -1.63 -13.02 -3.90
CA PHE A 132 -1.12 -11.69 -4.12
C PHE A 132 -2.23 -10.67 -3.83
N ILE A 133 -2.11 -9.96 -2.72
CA ILE A 133 -3.07 -8.94 -2.28
C ILE A 133 -2.46 -7.57 -2.56
N TYR A 134 -3.23 -6.64 -3.11
CA TYR A 134 -2.70 -5.32 -3.42
C TYR A 134 -3.68 -4.19 -3.17
N ALA A 135 -3.13 -3.02 -2.84
CA ALA A 135 -3.91 -1.80 -2.73
C ALA A 135 -4.23 -1.24 -4.12
N SER A 136 -5.50 -1.31 -4.52
CA SER A 136 -6.10 -0.42 -5.48
C SER A 136 -6.58 0.86 -4.77
N SER A 137 -7.53 1.58 -5.32
CA SER A 137 -8.02 2.84 -4.75
C SER A 137 -9.44 3.13 -5.24
N SER A 138 -10.25 3.75 -4.41
CA SER A 138 -11.53 4.34 -4.84
C SER A 138 -11.37 5.38 -5.96
N SER A 139 -10.16 5.93 -6.15
CA SER A 139 -9.88 6.85 -7.25
C SER A 139 -10.09 6.24 -8.64
N VAL A 140 -10.11 4.90 -8.77
CA VAL A 140 -10.38 4.22 -10.05
C VAL A 140 -11.80 4.46 -10.55
N TYR A 141 -12.76 4.75 -9.65
CA TYR A 141 -14.13 5.10 -10.03
C TYR A 141 -14.22 6.42 -10.79
N GLY A 142 -13.18 7.28 -10.71
CA GLY A 142 -13.10 8.50 -11.51
C GLY A 142 -14.27 9.44 -11.29
N GLY A 143 -14.94 9.79 -12.38
CA GLY A 143 -16.09 10.69 -12.39
C GLY A 143 -17.46 10.00 -12.30
N ASN A 144 -17.55 8.73 -11.86
CA ASN A 144 -18.82 8.03 -11.71
C ASN A 144 -19.76 8.79 -10.77
N LYS A 145 -21.02 8.92 -11.19
CA LYS A 145 -22.06 9.66 -10.43
C LYS A 145 -22.99 8.74 -9.65
N LYS A 146 -23.07 7.47 -10.03
CA LYS A 146 -23.91 6.48 -9.33
C LYS A 146 -23.31 6.21 -7.93
N LEU A 147 -24.17 6.25 -6.92
CA LEU A 147 -23.84 5.93 -5.53
C LEU A 147 -24.85 4.93 -4.97
N PRO A 148 -24.41 4.03 -4.07
CA PRO A 148 -23.01 3.77 -3.68
C PRO A 148 -22.21 3.15 -4.82
N PHE A 149 -20.88 3.30 -4.82
CA PHE A 149 -19.99 2.58 -5.72
C PHE A 149 -20.03 1.08 -5.42
N VAL A 150 -19.98 0.26 -6.46
CA VAL A 150 -19.89 -1.20 -6.36
C VAL A 150 -18.71 -1.70 -7.21
N GLU A 151 -18.20 -2.90 -6.88
CA GLU A 151 -17.00 -3.45 -7.53
C GLU A 151 -17.22 -3.69 -9.04
N SER A 152 -18.45 -3.94 -9.46
CA SER A 152 -18.84 -4.15 -10.86
C SER A 152 -19.01 -2.86 -11.67
N ASP A 153 -18.95 -1.68 -11.03
CA ASP A 153 -19.06 -0.41 -11.76
C ASP A 153 -17.89 -0.25 -12.75
N PRO A 154 -18.12 0.30 -13.96
CA PRO A 154 -17.04 0.55 -14.91
C PRO A 154 -16.07 1.60 -14.35
N VAL A 155 -14.78 1.36 -14.55
CA VAL A 155 -13.69 2.20 -14.03
C VAL A 155 -12.70 2.57 -15.14
N ASP A 156 -13.22 2.83 -16.35
CA ASP A 156 -12.44 3.01 -17.56
C ASP A 156 -12.02 4.46 -17.81
N HIS A 157 -12.50 5.40 -16.99
CA HIS A 157 -12.23 6.83 -17.13
C HIS A 157 -11.60 7.43 -15.86
N PRO A 158 -10.36 7.03 -15.51
CA PRO A 158 -9.66 7.62 -14.38
C PRO A 158 -9.38 9.11 -14.65
N VAL A 159 -9.53 9.94 -13.62
CA VAL A 159 -9.40 11.42 -13.73
C VAL A 159 -8.06 11.93 -13.14
N SER A 160 -7.12 11.04 -12.86
CA SER A 160 -5.77 11.40 -12.43
C SER A 160 -4.76 10.32 -12.83
N LEU A 161 -3.48 10.68 -12.95
CA LEU A 161 -2.42 9.72 -13.23
C LEU A 161 -2.34 8.65 -12.12
N TYR A 162 -2.49 9.04 -10.85
CA TYR A 162 -2.57 8.08 -9.75
C TYR A 162 -3.68 7.04 -9.97
N ALA A 163 -4.89 7.49 -10.30
CA ALA A 163 -6.01 6.59 -10.59
C ALA A 163 -5.73 5.70 -11.80
N ALA A 164 -5.11 6.24 -12.86
CA ALA A 164 -4.72 5.48 -14.05
C ALA A 164 -3.72 4.37 -13.69
N THR A 165 -2.71 4.66 -12.85
CA THR A 165 -1.76 3.62 -12.40
C THR A 165 -2.43 2.54 -11.56
N LYS A 166 -3.40 2.89 -10.71
CA LYS A 166 -4.15 1.91 -9.92
C LYS A 166 -5.08 1.05 -10.78
N LYS A 167 -5.73 1.64 -11.79
CA LYS A 167 -6.49 0.86 -12.79
C LYS A 167 -5.57 -0.06 -13.59
N ALA A 168 -4.40 0.40 -13.99
CA ALA A 168 -3.41 -0.44 -14.66
C ALA A 168 -3.00 -1.63 -13.78
N ASN A 169 -2.84 -1.45 -12.47
CA ASN A 169 -2.56 -2.55 -11.54
C ASN A 169 -3.69 -3.59 -11.55
N GLU A 170 -4.97 -3.19 -11.55
CA GLU A 170 -6.11 -4.10 -11.59
C GLU A 170 -6.10 -4.95 -12.88
N ILE A 171 -5.86 -4.31 -14.02
CA ILE A 171 -5.79 -4.97 -15.33
C ILE A 171 -4.60 -5.93 -15.40
N THR A 172 -3.42 -5.49 -14.97
CA THR A 172 -2.20 -6.32 -14.98
C THR A 172 -2.34 -7.52 -14.05
N ALA A 173 -2.87 -7.33 -12.83
CA ALA A 173 -3.14 -8.43 -11.91
C ALA A 173 -4.14 -9.44 -12.49
N HIS A 174 -5.18 -8.98 -13.20
CA HIS A 174 -6.12 -9.85 -13.90
C HIS A 174 -5.41 -10.70 -14.98
N CYS A 175 -4.51 -10.10 -15.77
CA CYS A 175 -3.72 -10.83 -16.77
C CYS A 175 -2.88 -11.94 -16.12
N TYR A 176 -2.16 -11.63 -15.02
CA TYR A 176 -1.36 -12.63 -14.30
C TYR A 176 -2.21 -13.75 -13.69
N SER A 177 -3.36 -13.40 -13.12
CA SER A 177 -4.32 -14.37 -12.61
C SER A 177 -4.82 -15.32 -13.71
N HIS A 178 -5.12 -14.77 -14.90
CA HIS A 178 -5.59 -15.58 -16.03
C HIS A 178 -4.50 -16.47 -16.60
N LEU A 179 -3.31 -15.91 -16.89
CA LEU A 179 -2.22 -16.60 -17.58
C LEU A 179 -1.49 -17.59 -16.68
N TYR A 180 -1.14 -17.14 -15.47
CA TYR A 180 -0.27 -17.89 -14.57
C TYR A 180 -0.99 -18.49 -13.37
N LYS A 181 -2.32 -18.33 -13.29
CA LYS A 181 -3.15 -18.82 -12.19
C LYS A 181 -2.73 -18.29 -10.82
N LEU A 182 -2.08 -17.12 -10.80
CA LEU A 182 -1.74 -16.41 -9.56
C LEU A 182 -3.03 -15.86 -8.92
N PRO A 183 -3.43 -16.30 -7.72
CA PRO A 183 -4.58 -15.72 -7.05
C PRO A 183 -4.30 -14.27 -6.66
N CYS A 184 -5.05 -13.32 -7.24
CA CYS A 184 -4.89 -11.89 -7.00
C CYS A 184 -6.14 -11.30 -6.36
N THR A 185 -5.97 -10.45 -5.35
CA THR A 185 -7.06 -9.69 -4.70
C THR A 185 -6.70 -8.22 -4.63
N GLY A 186 -7.43 -7.38 -5.38
CA GLY A 186 -7.29 -5.92 -5.35
C GLY A 186 -8.26 -5.29 -4.37
N LEU A 187 -7.78 -4.39 -3.51
CA LEU A 187 -8.59 -3.69 -2.51
C LEU A 187 -8.73 -2.22 -2.90
N ARG A 188 -9.93 -1.77 -3.24
CA ARG A 188 -10.22 -0.37 -3.58
C ARG A 188 -10.43 0.44 -2.31
N PHE A 189 -9.35 0.78 -1.63
CA PHE A 189 -9.41 1.60 -0.42
C PHE A 189 -10.04 2.97 -0.68
N PHE A 190 -10.94 3.38 0.19
CA PHE A 190 -11.43 4.75 0.32
C PHE A 190 -10.49 5.58 1.20
N THR A 191 -11.00 6.58 1.92
CA THR A 191 -10.17 7.40 2.79
C THR A 191 -9.91 6.67 4.11
N VAL A 192 -8.70 6.15 4.28
CA VAL A 192 -8.31 5.44 5.50
C VAL A 192 -7.78 6.42 6.54
N TYR A 193 -8.20 6.28 7.81
CA TYR A 193 -7.75 7.10 8.92
C TYR A 193 -7.44 6.22 10.14
N GLY A 194 -6.69 6.76 11.11
CA GLY A 194 -6.39 6.07 12.36
C GLY A 194 -5.01 6.45 12.92
N PRO A 195 -4.61 5.79 14.02
CA PRO A 195 -3.30 6.00 14.63
C PRO A 195 -2.16 5.81 13.62
N TRP A 196 -1.11 6.61 13.73
CA TRP A 196 0.01 6.60 12.80
C TRP A 196 -0.35 6.96 11.35
N GLY A 197 -1.49 7.68 11.15
CA GLY A 197 -1.97 8.10 9.83
C GLY A 197 -0.94 8.90 9.04
N ARG A 198 -1.17 9.02 7.74
CA ARG A 198 -0.31 9.82 6.86
C ARG A 198 -0.52 11.32 7.13
N PRO A 199 0.56 12.11 7.23
CA PRO A 199 0.46 13.53 7.57
C PRO A 199 -0.18 14.39 6.47
N ASP A 200 -0.20 13.90 5.22
CA ASP A 200 -0.79 14.58 4.05
C ASP A 200 -2.30 14.31 3.88
N MET A 201 -2.92 13.58 4.80
CA MET A 201 -4.37 13.33 4.79
C MET A 201 -5.13 14.39 5.59
N ALA A 202 -6.32 14.76 5.11
CA ALA A 202 -7.12 15.82 5.70
C ALA A 202 -7.30 15.73 7.23
N PRO A 203 -7.61 14.58 7.85
CA PRO A 203 -7.73 14.51 9.31
C PRO A 203 -6.44 14.91 10.03
N MET A 204 -5.28 14.51 9.50
CA MET A 204 -3.98 14.83 10.12
C MET A 204 -3.56 16.27 9.88
N ILE A 205 -3.82 16.79 8.66
CA ILE A 205 -3.58 18.20 8.34
C ILE A 205 -4.42 19.10 9.26
N PHE A 206 -5.71 18.80 9.40
CA PHE A 206 -6.62 19.61 10.22
C PHE A 206 -6.24 19.54 11.69
N ALA A 207 -5.98 18.34 12.22
CA ALA A 207 -5.56 18.16 13.60
C ALA A 207 -4.28 18.97 13.91
N LYS A 208 -3.28 18.88 13.02
CA LYS A 208 -2.04 19.65 13.16
C LYS A 208 -2.30 21.15 13.11
N SER A 209 -3.05 21.64 12.12
CA SER A 209 -3.34 23.07 11.98
C SER A 209 -4.09 23.62 13.21
N ILE A 210 -5.04 22.85 13.76
CA ILE A 210 -5.76 23.23 14.98
C ILE A 210 -4.79 23.34 16.19
N LEU A 211 -3.91 22.34 16.35
CA LEU A 211 -2.94 22.34 17.45
C LEU A 211 -1.89 23.47 17.34
N ASP A 212 -1.52 23.81 16.10
CA ASP A 212 -0.55 24.86 15.80
C ASP A 212 -1.21 26.26 15.69
N GLU A 213 -2.52 26.36 15.96
CA GLU A 213 -3.33 27.61 15.84
C GLU A 213 -3.22 28.23 14.43
N GLN A 214 -3.10 27.39 13.39
CA GLN A 214 -3.00 27.83 12.00
C GLN A 214 -4.33 27.69 11.26
N PRO A 215 -4.59 28.56 10.24
CA PRO A 215 -5.78 28.47 9.42
C PRO A 215 -5.88 27.13 8.68
N ILE A 216 -7.10 26.60 8.57
CA ILE A 216 -7.41 25.41 7.78
C ILE A 216 -7.93 25.84 6.40
N ASN A 217 -7.32 25.32 5.34
CA ASN A 217 -7.81 25.54 3.99
C ASN A 217 -8.98 24.59 3.69
N ILE A 218 -10.17 25.16 3.52
CA ILE A 218 -11.38 24.45 3.15
C ILE A 218 -11.61 24.57 1.64
N PHE A 219 -11.60 23.44 0.94
CA PHE A 219 -11.86 23.39 -0.49
C PHE A 219 -13.36 23.28 -0.79
N ASN A 220 -13.80 23.77 -1.96
CA ASN A 220 -15.16 23.72 -2.43
C ASN A 220 -16.19 24.20 -1.39
N TYR A 221 -15.87 25.26 -0.64
CA TYR A 221 -16.71 25.83 0.42
C TYR A 221 -17.20 24.81 1.47
N GLY A 222 -16.47 23.72 1.66
CA GLY A 222 -16.85 22.64 2.56
C GLY A 222 -17.89 21.65 1.98
N ASN A 223 -18.36 21.85 0.77
CA ASN A 223 -19.31 20.93 0.10
C ASN A 223 -18.60 19.68 -0.42
N MET A 224 -18.11 18.87 0.52
CA MET A 224 -17.38 17.63 0.23
C MET A 224 -17.87 16.51 1.15
N GLN A 225 -18.11 15.36 0.54
CA GLN A 225 -18.40 14.13 1.27
C GLN A 225 -17.31 13.09 0.97
N ARG A 226 -16.94 12.32 1.96
CA ARG A 226 -15.98 11.23 1.84
C ARG A 226 -16.44 10.05 2.69
N ASP A 227 -16.18 8.88 2.19
CA ASP A 227 -16.28 7.66 2.98
C ASP A 227 -14.95 7.43 3.70
N PHE A 228 -15.02 7.24 5.02
CA PHE A 228 -13.85 7.07 5.87
C PHE A 228 -13.83 5.65 6.44
N THR A 229 -12.67 5.00 6.31
CA THR A 229 -12.40 3.66 6.82
C THR A 229 -11.32 3.73 7.91
N PHE A 230 -11.62 3.17 9.09
CA PHE A 230 -10.66 3.09 10.19
C PHE A 230 -9.61 1.99 9.93
#